data_e251648002e43ddb17ff0fb710f10333
#
_entry.id   e251648002e43ddb17ff0fb710f10333
#
_cell.length_a   1.000
_cell.length_b   1.000
_cell.length_c   1.000
_cell.angle_alpha   90.00
_cell.angle_beta   90.00
_cell.angle_gamma   90.00
#
_symmetry.space_group_name_H-M   'P 1'
#
loop_
_entity.id
_entity.type
_entity.pdbx_description
1 polymer ?
#
loop_
_entity_poly.entity_id
_entity_poly.type
_entity_poly.pdbx_seq_one_letter_code
_entity_poly.pdbx_strand_id
1 'polypeptide(L)'
;MIKFDTFMLENGLRVLVHEDKSTPMAVLNVLYDVGAKDENPEKTGFAHLFEHLMFGGSKNIPSYDEPLQVAGGENNAFTTNDLTNYYCQLPAENIETAFWLESDRMLSLAFSKKSLETQRKVVCEEFKEHYINKPYGDVWHKMRQLAYKEHPYKWMTIGASLQHVEDATLEDVKEFFFKHYTPCNAILVVAGNIETAQIKMLAQKWFGPIPSGTKYNRALPKEPAQKAPRQLEVTSNVPLDALYKCWHIYPRMDKRYYACDLISDILSGGGSSRLYQSLVKEKQMFSNIECYHFGSTDAGLMTIEGKLVKGVNIQDAEKAVIEELKKLQENGITASELEKVKNKAESSMAFEDMSVMNRASSIAMYELLGDANLINTELSSYQAVTADQIKEQSKFIFDENNCSTMYYLSDNKN
;
A
#
# COMPACT_ATOMS: atom_id res chain seq x y z
N MET A 1 -21.07 -10.09 9.58
CA MET A 1 -20.10 -9.77 10.65
C MET A 1 -19.05 -10.84 10.69
N ILE A 2 -17.80 -10.48 10.49
CA ILE A 2 -16.63 -11.36 10.49
C ILE A 2 -16.19 -11.56 11.95
N LYS A 3 -16.27 -12.80 12.43
CA LYS A 3 -15.86 -13.16 13.80
C LYS A 3 -14.42 -13.67 13.78
N PHE A 4 -13.65 -13.30 14.76
CA PHE A 4 -12.28 -13.80 14.96
C PHE A 4 -11.94 -13.85 16.43
N ASP A 5 -11.06 -14.76 16.79
CA ASP A 5 -10.46 -14.85 18.11
C ASP A 5 -9.07 -14.22 18.11
N THR A 6 -8.66 -13.64 19.24
CA THR A 6 -7.36 -12.99 19.38
C THR A 6 -6.62 -13.54 20.60
N PHE A 7 -5.33 -13.81 20.46
CA PHE A 7 -4.42 -14.13 21.56
C PHE A 7 -2.99 -13.70 21.22
N MET A 8 -2.13 -13.66 22.22
CA MET A 8 -0.73 -13.30 22.06
C MET A 8 0.16 -14.40 22.65
N LEU A 9 1.23 -14.76 21.93
CA LEU A 9 2.25 -15.67 22.43
C LEU A 9 3.18 -14.95 23.41
N GLU A 10 3.91 -15.71 24.25
CA GLU A 10 4.85 -15.14 25.22
C GLU A 10 5.96 -14.30 24.57
N ASN A 11 6.33 -14.60 23.35
CA ASN A 11 7.31 -13.84 22.56
C ASN A 11 6.74 -12.57 21.91
N GLY A 12 5.48 -12.22 22.20
CA GLY A 12 4.84 -11.00 21.73
C GLY A 12 4.18 -11.09 20.36
N LEU A 13 4.19 -12.25 19.69
CA LEU A 13 3.46 -12.44 18.44
C LEU A 13 1.95 -12.35 18.69
N ARG A 14 1.29 -11.41 18.01
CA ARG A 14 -0.17 -11.27 18.01
C ARG A 14 -0.77 -12.25 17.02
N VAL A 15 -1.75 -13.03 17.45
CA VAL A 15 -2.39 -14.06 16.62
C VAL A 15 -3.89 -13.83 16.59
N LEU A 16 -4.44 -13.75 15.37
CA LEU A 16 -5.89 -13.66 15.14
C LEU A 16 -6.34 -14.85 14.30
N VAL A 17 -7.50 -15.42 14.64
CA VAL A 17 -8.02 -16.63 14.00
C VAL A 17 -9.46 -16.38 13.56
N HIS A 18 -9.70 -16.54 12.26
CA HIS A 18 -11.03 -16.43 11.66
C HIS A 18 -11.48 -17.76 11.08
N GLU A 19 -12.38 -18.44 11.79
CA GLU A 19 -12.96 -19.70 11.33
C GLU A 19 -14.01 -19.46 10.24
N ASP A 20 -13.83 -20.09 9.08
CA ASP A 20 -14.78 -20.11 7.99
C ASP A 20 -14.91 -21.52 7.40
N LYS A 21 -15.97 -22.21 7.76
CA LYS A 21 -16.26 -23.57 7.28
C LYS A 21 -16.88 -23.63 5.89
N SER A 22 -17.09 -22.51 5.24
CA SER A 22 -17.70 -22.45 3.88
C SER A 22 -16.70 -22.77 2.77
N THR A 23 -15.42 -22.83 3.07
CA THR A 23 -14.33 -23.14 2.13
C THR A 23 -13.52 -24.35 2.61
N PRO A 24 -12.92 -25.17 1.72
CA PRO A 24 -11.95 -26.19 2.11
C PRO A 24 -10.54 -25.66 2.33
N MET A 25 -10.31 -24.37 2.08
CA MET A 25 -9.00 -23.74 2.10
C MET A 25 -8.73 -23.08 3.45
N ALA A 26 -7.45 -22.88 3.74
CA ALA A 26 -6.97 -22.03 4.82
C ALA A 26 -5.91 -21.05 4.30
N VAL A 27 -5.85 -19.89 4.92
CA VAL A 27 -4.87 -18.84 4.67
C VAL A 27 -4.07 -18.60 5.94
N LEU A 28 -2.77 -18.53 5.79
CA LEU A 28 -1.87 -18.04 6.83
C LEU A 28 -1.23 -16.75 6.33
N ASN A 29 -1.41 -15.66 7.06
CA ASN A 29 -0.94 -14.33 6.73
C ASN A 29 -0.05 -13.81 7.85
N VAL A 30 1.19 -13.43 7.52
CA VAL A 30 2.13 -12.79 8.45
C VAL A 30 2.41 -11.37 7.99
N LEU A 31 1.98 -10.40 8.77
CA LEU A 31 2.22 -8.99 8.55
C LEU A 31 3.29 -8.50 9.51
N TYR A 32 4.34 -7.88 8.98
CA TYR A 32 5.38 -7.20 9.76
C TYR A 32 5.16 -5.70 9.73
N ASP A 33 5.23 -5.07 10.91
CA ASP A 33 5.15 -3.60 11.07
C ASP A 33 6.48 -2.96 10.66
N VAL A 34 6.81 -3.10 9.40
CA VAL A 34 7.98 -2.52 8.74
C VAL A 34 7.70 -2.32 7.25
N GLY A 35 7.99 -1.13 6.76
CA GLY A 35 7.88 -0.78 5.35
C GLY A 35 9.00 0.17 4.92
N ALA A 36 8.88 0.71 3.71
CA ALA A 36 9.93 1.59 3.19
C ALA A 36 10.18 2.84 4.06
N LYS A 37 9.21 3.29 4.84
CA LYS A 37 9.39 4.43 5.77
C LYS A 37 10.38 4.17 6.90
N ASP A 38 10.69 2.90 7.21
CA ASP A 38 11.57 2.49 8.30
C ASP A 38 13.04 2.36 7.88
N GLU A 39 13.31 2.62 6.61
CA GLU A 39 14.63 2.51 6.02
C GLU A 39 15.53 3.69 6.38
N ASN A 40 16.85 3.45 6.34
CA ASN A 40 17.81 4.53 6.40
C ASN A 40 17.75 5.35 5.09
N PRO A 41 17.62 6.70 5.15
CA PRO A 41 17.58 7.54 3.95
C PRO A 41 18.74 7.36 2.97
N GLU A 42 19.91 6.91 3.45
CA GLU A 42 21.08 6.61 2.63
C GLU A 42 21.12 5.16 2.10
N LYS A 43 20.16 4.31 2.53
CA LYS A 43 20.07 2.89 2.19
C LYS A 43 18.60 2.50 2.02
N THR A 44 17.96 2.98 0.96
CA THR A 44 16.54 2.74 0.68
C THR A 44 16.33 1.57 -0.28
N GLY A 45 15.12 1.01 -0.31
CA GLY A 45 14.77 -0.17 -1.10
C GLY A 45 14.98 -1.49 -0.36
N PHE A 46 15.33 -1.43 0.93
CA PHE A 46 15.61 -2.62 1.73
C PHE A 46 14.35 -3.40 2.09
N ALA A 47 13.23 -2.75 2.39
CA ALA A 47 11.99 -3.45 2.69
C ALA A 47 11.52 -4.31 1.51
N HIS A 48 11.63 -3.78 0.29
CA HIS A 48 11.32 -4.51 -0.94
C HIS A 48 12.37 -5.60 -1.26
N LEU A 49 13.66 -5.30 -1.11
CA LEU A 49 14.70 -6.32 -1.23
C LEU A 49 14.48 -7.49 -0.27
N PHE A 50 14.00 -7.19 0.95
CA PHE A 50 13.66 -8.21 1.93
C PHE A 50 12.47 -9.06 1.51
N GLU A 51 11.45 -8.47 0.89
CA GLU A 51 10.35 -9.24 0.32
C GLU A 51 10.89 -10.37 -0.58
N HIS A 52 11.81 -10.04 -1.50
CA HIS A 52 12.48 -11.03 -2.36
C HIS A 52 13.36 -12.02 -1.59
N LEU A 53 14.15 -11.55 -0.63
CA LEU A 53 15.05 -12.40 0.14
C LEU A 53 14.32 -13.45 0.99
N MET A 54 13.11 -13.14 1.44
CA MET A 54 12.28 -14.05 2.23
C MET A 54 11.86 -15.31 1.45
N PHE A 55 11.89 -15.28 0.11
CA PHE A 55 11.66 -16.44 -0.76
C PHE A 55 12.96 -17.15 -1.17
N GLY A 56 14.11 -16.58 -0.84
CA GLY A 56 15.44 -17.11 -1.18
C GLY A 56 15.94 -18.24 -0.30
N GLY A 57 15.07 -18.83 0.54
CA GLY A 57 15.38 -19.89 1.49
C GLY A 57 15.69 -19.37 2.90
N SER A 58 15.36 -20.20 3.88
CA SER A 58 15.60 -19.96 5.29
C SER A 58 16.70 -20.87 5.85
N LYS A 59 16.94 -20.79 7.15
CA LYS A 59 18.04 -21.53 7.80
C LYS A 59 17.95 -23.04 7.60
N ASN A 60 16.75 -23.60 7.67
CA ASN A 60 16.55 -25.06 7.59
C ASN A 60 15.82 -25.47 6.30
N ILE A 61 15.29 -24.52 5.53
CA ILE A 61 14.45 -24.76 4.35
C ILE A 61 15.09 -24.05 3.14
N PRO A 62 15.77 -24.78 2.25
CA PRO A 62 16.47 -24.15 1.11
C PRO A 62 15.54 -23.64 0.02
N SER A 63 14.33 -24.19 -0.10
CA SER A 63 13.31 -23.77 -1.06
C SER A 63 11.98 -23.62 -0.32
N TYR A 64 11.40 -22.43 -0.36
CA TYR A 64 10.10 -22.12 0.25
C TYR A 64 8.94 -22.68 -0.60
N ASP A 65 9.00 -22.52 -1.90
CA ASP A 65 7.90 -22.83 -2.80
C ASP A 65 7.68 -24.35 -2.99
N GLU A 66 8.74 -25.13 -3.02
CA GLU A 66 8.65 -26.56 -3.31
C GLU A 66 7.75 -27.32 -2.32
N PRO A 67 7.96 -27.25 -0.98
CA PRO A 67 7.09 -27.93 -0.03
C PRO A 67 5.66 -27.34 0.00
N LEU A 68 5.51 -26.04 -0.27
CA LEU A 68 4.20 -25.40 -0.34
C LEU A 68 3.40 -25.92 -1.53
N GLN A 69 4.02 -26.02 -2.72
CA GLN A 69 3.39 -26.57 -3.93
C GLN A 69 3.01 -28.06 -3.74
N VAL A 70 3.87 -28.86 -3.10
CA VAL A 70 3.54 -30.25 -2.77
C VAL A 70 2.32 -30.33 -1.85
N ALA A 71 2.17 -29.36 -0.93
CA ALA A 71 1.00 -29.25 -0.06
C ALA A 71 -0.25 -28.67 -0.78
N GLY A 72 -0.18 -28.37 -2.09
CA GLY A 72 -1.27 -27.77 -2.87
C GLY A 72 -1.48 -26.28 -2.57
N GLY A 73 -0.45 -25.59 -2.10
CA GLY A 73 -0.52 -24.19 -1.72
C GLY A 73 0.11 -23.25 -2.74
N GLU A 74 -0.25 -21.99 -2.61
CA GLU A 74 0.31 -20.84 -3.29
C GLU A 74 0.66 -19.74 -2.28
N ASN A 75 1.59 -18.89 -2.63
CA ASN A 75 2.00 -17.77 -1.78
C ASN A 75 2.18 -16.48 -2.58
N ASN A 76 2.19 -15.36 -1.89
CA ASN A 76 2.63 -14.09 -2.40
C ASN A 76 3.03 -13.17 -1.25
N ALA A 77 3.58 -12.00 -1.60
CA ALA A 77 3.89 -10.94 -0.65
C ALA A 77 3.72 -9.57 -1.29
N PHE A 78 3.68 -8.54 -0.47
CA PHE A 78 3.79 -7.16 -0.93
C PHE A 78 4.39 -6.27 0.14
N THR A 79 5.10 -5.25 -0.31
CA THR A 79 5.70 -4.21 0.52
C THR A 79 5.07 -2.86 0.20
N THR A 80 4.70 -2.14 1.25
CA THR A 80 4.23 -0.75 1.16
C THR A 80 5.21 0.20 1.85
N ASN A 81 4.87 1.47 1.92
CA ASN A 81 5.63 2.38 2.76
C ASN A 81 5.50 2.04 4.26
N ASP A 82 4.42 1.40 4.68
CA ASP A 82 4.04 1.21 6.07
C ASP A 82 4.29 -0.20 6.62
N LEU A 83 4.16 -1.21 5.76
CA LEU A 83 4.18 -2.61 6.18
C LEU A 83 4.73 -3.52 5.08
N THR A 84 5.12 -4.74 5.48
CA THR A 84 5.42 -5.86 4.57
C THR A 84 4.56 -7.05 4.96
N ASN A 85 3.84 -7.62 4.01
CA ASN A 85 2.87 -8.68 4.23
C ASN A 85 3.21 -9.91 3.41
N TYR A 86 3.19 -11.08 4.06
CA TYR A 86 3.39 -12.38 3.44
C TYR A 86 2.18 -13.25 3.69
N TYR A 87 1.73 -13.97 2.69
CA TYR A 87 0.62 -14.87 2.85
C TYR A 87 0.75 -16.12 1.99
N CYS A 88 0.17 -17.19 2.47
CA CYS A 88 -0.02 -18.40 1.70
C CYS A 88 -1.43 -18.95 1.90
N GLN A 89 -1.94 -19.58 0.85
CA GLN A 89 -3.24 -20.24 0.82
C GLN A 89 -3.05 -21.68 0.39
N LEU A 90 -3.66 -22.61 1.11
CA LEU A 90 -3.52 -24.04 0.86
C LEU A 90 -4.76 -24.80 1.38
N PRO A 91 -4.96 -26.08 0.98
CA PRO A 91 -5.97 -26.93 1.62
C PRO A 91 -5.79 -26.95 3.14
N ALA A 92 -6.89 -26.76 3.87
CA ALA A 92 -6.87 -26.59 5.33
C ALA A 92 -6.22 -27.77 6.08
N GLU A 93 -6.30 -28.99 5.53
CA GLU A 93 -5.67 -30.19 6.09
C GLU A 93 -4.14 -30.06 6.14
N ASN A 94 -3.56 -29.25 5.24
CA ASN A 94 -2.11 -29.05 5.11
C ASN A 94 -1.62 -27.77 5.80
N ILE A 95 -2.45 -27.08 6.60
CA ILE A 95 -2.13 -25.77 7.20
C ILE A 95 -0.82 -25.78 8.00
N GLU A 96 -0.46 -26.90 8.60
CA GLU A 96 0.79 -27.02 9.38
C GLU A 96 2.04 -26.80 8.51
N THR A 97 1.99 -27.11 7.21
CA THR A 97 3.09 -26.79 6.27
C THR A 97 3.36 -25.28 6.23
N ALA A 98 2.29 -24.45 6.20
CA ALA A 98 2.43 -23.01 6.25
C ALA A 98 3.07 -22.52 7.56
N PHE A 99 2.66 -23.10 8.70
CA PHE A 99 3.26 -22.77 9.99
C PHE A 99 4.75 -23.11 10.04
N TRP A 100 5.14 -24.26 9.50
CA TRP A 100 6.53 -24.67 9.41
C TRP A 100 7.35 -23.71 8.56
N LEU A 101 6.88 -23.39 7.35
CA LEU A 101 7.58 -22.51 6.42
C LEU A 101 7.76 -21.10 6.97
N GLU A 102 6.68 -20.50 7.46
CA GLU A 102 6.67 -19.12 7.95
C GLU A 102 7.47 -18.96 9.24
N SER A 103 7.40 -19.93 10.14
CA SER A 103 8.16 -19.88 11.38
C SER A 103 9.66 -20.03 11.15
N ASP A 104 10.10 -20.86 10.20
CA ASP A 104 11.51 -21.04 9.90
C ASP A 104 12.11 -19.75 9.28
N ARG A 105 11.41 -19.09 8.35
CA ARG A 105 11.89 -17.84 7.80
C ARG A 105 11.84 -16.67 8.78
N MET A 106 10.89 -16.66 9.74
CA MET A 106 10.89 -15.68 10.83
C MET A 106 12.06 -15.92 11.80
N LEU A 107 12.43 -17.19 12.03
CA LEU A 107 13.56 -17.54 12.89
C LEU A 107 14.89 -17.06 12.31
N SER A 108 15.14 -17.33 11.05
CA SER A 108 16.34 -16.88 10.34
C SER A 108 16.27 -17.19 8.85
N LEU A 109 16.71 -16.24 8.03
CA LEU A 109 17.02 -16.52 6.62
C LEU A 109 18.34 -17.30 6.50
N ALA A 110 18.58 -17.86 5.31
CA ALA A 110 19.84 -18.53 4.97
C ALA A 110 21.04 -17.56 4.95
N PHE A 111 20.81 -16.27 4.72
CA PHE A 111 21.83 -15.21 4.64
C PHE A 111 23.02 -15.57 3.73
N SER A 112 22.74 -16.24 2.61
CA SER A 112 23.80 -16.64 1.69
C SER A 112 24.19 -15.48 0.76
N LYS A 113 25.48 -15.33 0.46
CA LYS A 113 25.97 -14.34 -0.53
C LYS A 113 25.30 -14.57 -1.89
N LYS A 114 25.11 -15.82 -2.29
CA LYS A 114 24.48 -16.18 -3.57
C LYS A 114 23.02 -15.70 -3.63
N SER A 115 22.25 -15.89 -2.56
CA SER A 115 20.87 -15.43 -2.50
C SER A 115 20.80 -13.90 -2.58
N LEU A 116 21.63 -13.19 -1.80
CA LEU A 116 21.69 -11.73 -1.85
C LEU A 116 22.06 -11.23 -3.26
N GLU A 117 23.11 -11.78 -3.88
CA GLU A 117 23.52 -11.38 -5.22
C GLU A 117 22.43 -11.63 -6.27
N THR A 118 21.70 -12.74 -6.14
CA THR A 118 20.59 -13.08 -7.05
C THR A 118 19.44 -12.09 -6.89
N GLN A 119 18.94 -11.91 -5.66
CA GLN A 119 17.77 -11.03 -5.43
C GLN A 119 18.11 -9.56 -5.67
N ARG A 120 19.31 -9.12 -5.32
CA ARG A 120 19.78 -7.78 -5.64
C ARG A 120 19.76 -7.51 -7.16
N LYS A 121 20.20 -8.46 -7.98
CA LYS A 121 20.11 -8.34 -9.45
C LYS A 121 18.67 -8.28 -9.93
N VAL A 122 17.78 -9.11 -9.37
CA VAL A 122 16.35 -9.10 -9.72
C VAL A 122 15.75 -7.74 -9.42
N VAL A 123 15.91 -7.23 -8.20
CA VAL A 123 15.37 -5.91 -7.79
C VAL A 123 15.98 -4.77 -8.61
N CYS A 124 17.27 -4.83 -8.94
CA CYS A 124 17.91 -3.85 -9.81
C CYS A 124 17.35 -3.85 -11.24
N GLU A 125 17.08 -5.03 -11.81
CA GLU A 125 16.45 -5.12 -13.13
C GLU A 125 14.99 -4.63 -13.10
N GLU A 126 14.26 -4.95 -12.05
CA GLU A 126 12.91 -4.45 -11.80
C GLU A 126 12.87 -2.91 -11.69
N PHE A 127 13.86 -2.34 -10.97
CA PHE A 127 14.02 -0.88 -10.91
C PHE A 127 14.23 -0.27 -12.29
N LYS A 128 15.11 -0.87 -13.10
CA LYS A 128 15.38 -0.40 -14.48
C LYS A 128 14.15 -0.52 -15.36
N GLU A 129 13.48 -1.67 -15.33
CA GLU A 129 12.30 -1.94 -16.16
C GLU A 129 11.14 -1.00 -15.86
N HIS A 130 10.80 -0.83 -14.59
CA HIS A 130 9.60 -0.10 -14.20
C HIS A 130 9.81 1.40 -14.06
N TYR A 131 11.02 1.85 -13.71
CA TYR A 131 11.27 3.25 -13.35
C TYR A 131 12.23 4.00 -14.27
N ILE A 132 13.14 3.30 -14.97
CA ILE A 132 14.10 3.94 -15.87
C ILE A 132 13.66 3.78 -17.33
N ASN A 133 13.34 2.55 -17.76
CA ASN A 133 13.09 2.23 -19.17
C ASN A 133 11.63 2.43 -19.59
N LYS A 134 10.71 2.52 -18.65
CA LYS A 134 9.28 2.72 -18.92
C LYS A 134 8.96 4.21 -19.10
N PRO A 135 8.23 4.62 -20.17
CA PRO A 135 7.71 5.98 -20.27
C PRO A 135 6.94 6.38 -19.00
N TYR A 136 7.22 7.57 -18.48
CA TYR A 136 6.68 8.08 -17.20
C TYR A 136 7.07 7.27 -15.95
N GLY A 137 8.05 6.35 -16.05
CA GLY A 137 8.42 5.47 -14.94
C GLY A 137 8.95 6.21 -13.71
N ASP A 138 9.63 7.33 -13.89
CA ASP A 138 10.23 8.13 -12.83
C ASP A 138 9.28 9.16 -12.16
N VAL A 139 8.03 9.22 -12.62
CA VAL A 139 7.02 10.19 -12.14
C VAL A 139 6.91 10.15 -10.62
N TRP A 140 6.71 8.98 -10.04
CA TRP A 140 6.47 8.88 -8.61
C TRP A 140 7.71 9.13 -7.77
N HIS A 141 8.91 8.85 -8.29
CA HIS A 141 10.15 9.26 -7.64
C HIS A 141 10.24 10.79 -7.52
N LYS A 142 9.87 11.50 -8.57
CA LYS A 142 9.91 12.97 -8.61
C LYS A 142 8.76 13.61 -7.82
N MET A 143 7.52 13.09 -7.99
CA MET A 143 6.34 13.63 -7.30
C MET A 143 6.43 13.48 -5.78
N ARG A 144 6.88 12.34 -5.28
CA ARG A 144 7.04 12.14 -3.85
C ARG A 144 8.09 13.06 -3.25
N GLN A 145 9.23 13.27 -3.91
CA GLN A 145 10.25 14.23 -3.49
C GLN A 145 9.77 15.69 -3.58
N LEU A 146 8.86 15.99 -4.49
CA LEU A 146 8.23 17.31 -4.57
C LEU A 146 7.24 17.52 -3.41
N ALA A 147 6.40 16.54 -3.13
CA ALA A 147 5.37 16.59 -2.11
C ALA A 147 5.93 16.50 -0.68
N TYR A 148 6.81 15.53 -0.40
CA TYR A 148 7.40 15.31 0.92
C TYR A 148 8.80 15.88 1.00
N LYS A 149 9.10 16.61 2.07
CA LYS A 149 10.43 17.18 2.32
C LYS A 149 11.17 16.46 3.45
N GLU A 150 10.45 16.13 4.52
CA GLU A 150 11.01 15.54 5.73
C GLU A 150 10.61 14.07 5.88
N HIS A 151 9.32 13.75 5.64
CA HIS A 151 8.80 12.41 5.87
C HIS A 151 9.39 11.37 4.92
N PRO A 152 9.68 10.14 5.38
CA PRO A 152 10.19 9.04 4.55
C PRO A 152 9.31 8.64 3.36
N TYR A 153 8.05 9.04 3.29
CA TYR A 153 7.22 8.83 2.11
C TYR A 153 7.74 9.53 0.84
N LYS A 154 8.82 10.32 0.97
CA LYS A 154 9.50 10.94 -0.17
C LYS A 154 10.23 9.95 -1.09
N TRP A 155 10.43 8.70 -0.69
CA TRP A 155 10.95 7.64 -1.56
C TRP A 155 9.95 6.51 -1.78
N MET A 156 10.18 5.78 -2.85
CA MET A 156 9.39 4.62 -3.26
C MET A 156 9.85 3.37 -2.51
N THR A 157 8.99 2.35 -2.45
CA THR A 157 9.34 1.04 -1.86
C THR A 157 10.53 0.38 -2.53
N ILE A 158 10.70 0.57 -3.84
CA ILE A 158 11.85 0.06 -4.61
C ILE A 158 13.18 0.78 -4.26
N GLY A 159 13.11 1.88 -3.51
CA GLY A 159 14.24 2.73 -3.13
C GLY A 159 14.27 4.08 -3.83
N ALA A 160 14.99 5.03 -3.25
CA ALA A 160 15.22 6.36 -3.83
C ALA A 160 16.24 6.33 -4.98
N SER A 161 17.13 5.35 -4.98
CA SER A 161 18.21 5.20 -5.95
C SER A 161 18.55 3.73 -6.17
N LEU A 162 18.80 3.37 -7.42
CA LEU A 162 19.28 2.05 -7.80
C LEU A 162 20.57 1.68 -7.03
N GLN A 163 21.47 2.65 -6.84
CA GLN A 163 22.75 2.46 -6.15
C GLN A 163 22.59 1.96 -4.71
N HIS A 164 21.53 2.38 -3.99
CA HIS A 164 21.27 1.90 -2.63
C HIS A 164 21.04 0.39 -2.58
N VAL A 165 20.37 -0.16 -3.60
CA VAL A 165 20.13 -1.61 -3.72
C VAL A 165 21.39 -2.33 -4.19
N GLU A 166 22.13 -1.75 -5.15
CA GLU A 166 23.40 -2.31 -5.66
C GLU A 166 24.47 -2.45 -4.57
N ASP A 167 24.52 -1.49 -3.65
CA ASP A 167 25.51 -1.44 -2.57
C ASP A 167 25.09 -2.22 -1.31
N ALA A 168 23.88 -2.81 -1.29
CA ALA A 168 23.39 -3.56 -0.15
C ALA A 168 24.33 -4.70 0.24
N THR A 169 24.80 -4.70 1.48
CA THR A 169 25.71 -5.73 2.02
C THR A 169 24.94 -6.80 2.83
N LEU A 170 25.59 -7.93 3.07
CA LEU A 170 25.00 -8.99 3.88
C LEU A 170 24.81 -8.56 5.35
N GLU A 171 25.67 -7.69 5.84
CA GLU A 171 25.59 -7.11 7.17
C GLU A 171 24.36 -6.19 7.30
N ASP A 172 24.13 -5.34 6.33
CA ASP A 172 22.94 -4.48 6.29
C ASP A 172 21.64 -5.31 6.28
N VAL A 173 21.64 -6.39 5.48
CA VAL A 173 20.54 -7.33 5.39
C VAL A 173 20.27 -7.99 6.76
N LYS A 174 21.30 -8.47 7.46
CA LYS A 174 21.14 -9.06 8.79
C LYS A 174 20.64 -8.05 9.82
N GLU A 175 21.21 -6.85 9.83
CA GLU A 175 20.79 -5.79 10.74
C GLU A 175 19.30 -5.47 10.57
N PHE A 176 18.86 -5.27 9.32
CA PHE A 176 17.46 -4.98 9.01
C PHE A 176 16.54 -6.12 9.43
N PHE A 177 16.91 -7.39 9.14
CA PHE A 177 16.14 -8.56 9.52
C PHE A 177 15.93 -8.65 11.04
N PHE A 178 17.01 -8.72 11.81
CA PHE A 178 16.93 -8.91 13.24
C PHE A 178 16.31 -7.72 13.99
N LYS A 179 16.29 -6.56 13.36
CA LYS A 179 15.62 -5.37 13.89
C LYS A 179 14.12 -5.41 13.68
N HIS A 180 13.64 -5.89 12.54
CA HIS A 180 12.26 -5.71 12.12
C HIS A 180 11.45 -7.01 12.00
N TYR A 181 12.07 -8.13 11.59
CA TYR A 181 11.38 -9.39 11.32
C TYR A 181 11.34 -10.29 12.56
N THR A 182 10.71 -9.81 13.62
CA THR A 182 10.65 -10.47 14.92
C THR A 182 9.20 -10.67 15.35
N PRO A 183 8.91 -11.69 16.21
CA PRO A 183 7.56 -11.95 16.71
C PRO A 183 6.86 -10.73 17.30
N CYS A 184 7.55 -9.93 18.12
CA CYS A 184 6.96 -8.76 18.76
C CYS A 184 6.62 -7.61 17.78
N ASN A 185 7.09 -7.69 16.53
CA ASN A 185 6.82 -6.75 15.45
C ASN A 185 5.92 -7.35 14.36
N ALA A 186 5.31 -8.50 14.62
CA ALA A 186 4.51 -9.23 13.65
C ALA A 186 3.06 -9.45 14.13
N ILE A 187 2.19 -9.66 13.15
CA ILE A 187 0.80 -10.10 13.32
C ILE A 187 0.61 -11.34 12.47
N LEU A 188 0.14 -12.40 13.08
CA LEU A 188 -0.22 -13.66 12.43
C LEU A 188 -1.73 -13.75 12.35
N VAL A 189 -2.28 -13.88 11.15
CA VAL A 189 -3.71 -14.15 10.94
C VAL A 189 -3.85 -15.49 10.25
N VAL A 190 -4.69 -16.35 10.81
CA VAL A 190 -5.05 -17.63 10.18
C VAL A 190 -6.56 -17.63 9.96
N ALA A 191 -6.97 -17.86 8.71
CA ALA A 191 -8.37 -17.81 8.33
C ALA A 191 -8.77 -19.01 7.45
N GLY A 192 -10.02 -19.45 7.52
CA GLY A 192 -10.55 -20.52 6.68
C GLY A 192 -11.09 -21.71 7.44
N ASN A 193 -11.03 -22.89 6.84
CA ASN A 193 -11.57 -24.13 7.43
C ASN A 193 -10.64 -24.71 8.49
N ILE A 194 -10.48 -23.97 9.56
CA ILE A 194 -9.59 -24.29 10.68
C ILE A 194 -10.38 -24.21 11.99
N GLU A 195 -9.76 -24.64 13.08
CA GLU A 195 -10.30 -24.51 14.43
C GLU A 195 -9.34 -23.71 15.32
N THR A 196 -9.84 -22.75 16.08
CA THR A 196 -9.03 -21.88 16.95
C THR A 196 -8.15 -22.68 17.91
N ALA A 197 -8.66 -23.79 18.46
CA ALA A 197 -7.88 -24.65 19.37
C ALA A 197 -6.66 -25.31 18.67
N GLN A 198 -6.84 -25.77 17.42
CA GLN A 198 -5.75 -26.30 16.60
C GLN A 198 -4.71 -25.21 16.30
N ILE A 199 -5.17 -24.03 15.89
CA ILE A 199 -4.28 -22.92 15.55
C ILE A 199 -3.47 -22.45 16.77
N LYS A 200 -4.07 -22.42 17.97
CA LYS A 200 -3.33 -22.11 19.19
C LYS A 200 -2.17 -23.09 19.43
N MET A 201 -2.41 -24.40 19.26
CA MET A 201 -1.37 -25.42 19.41
C MET A 201 -0.28 -25.25 18.34
N LEU A 202 -0.64 -25.03 17.07
CA LEU A 202 0.32 -24.85 15.98
C LEU A 202 1.14 -23.56 16.17
N ALA A 203 0.50 -22.45 16.52
CA ALA A 203 1.20 -21.18 16.79
C ALA A 203 2.21 -21.35 17.95
N GLN A 204 1.82 -21.98 19.04
CA GLN A 204 2.73 -22.25 20.16
C GLN A 204 3.87 -23.19 19.76
N LYS A 205 3.58 -24.24 18.98
CA LYS A 205 4.58 -25.22 18.53
C LYS A 205 5.64 -24.57 17.63
N TRP A 206 5.21 -23.82 16.64
CA TRP A 206 6.08 -23.35 15.56
C TRP A 206 6.67 -21.97 15.81
N PHE A 207 5.86 -21.01 16.29
CA PHE A 207 6.31 -19.63 16.54
C PHE A 207 6.75 -19.39 17.99
N GLY A 208 6.20 -20.14 18.97
CA GLY A 208 6.53 -19.96 20.37
C GLY A 208 8.02 -20.03 20.72
N PRO A 209 8.82 -20.93 20.11
CA PRO A 209 10.27 -21.02 20.36
C PRO A 209 11.09 -19.87 19.79
N ILE A 210 10.53 -19.03 18.90
CA ILE A 210 11.26 -17.94 18.26
C ILE A 210 11.49 -16.82 19.27
N PRO A 211 12.73 -16.31 19.42
CA PRO A 211 13.02 -15.18 20.32
C PRO A 211 12.14 -13.96 20.01
N SER A 212 11.64 -13.28 21.04
CA SER A 212 10.74 -12.12 20.93
C SER A 212 11.29 -11.01 20.03
N GLY A 213 12.60 -10.80 20.06
CA GLY A 213 13.21 -9.59 19.50
C GLY A 213 13.02 -8.37 20.41
N THR A 214 13.43 -7.22 19.91
CA THR A 214 13.23 -5.94 20.59
C THR A 214 12.17 -5.15 19.86
N LYS A 215 11.15 -4.68 20.56
CA LYS A 215 10.11 -3.85 19.96
C LYS A 215 10.74 -2.60 19.34
N TYR A 216 10.52 -2.42 18.06
CA TYR A 216 11.00 -1.24 17.35
C TYR A 216 10.18 -0.01 17.75
N ASN A 217 10.86 1.00 18.28
CA ASN A 217 10.27 2.29 18.58
C ASN A 217 10.50 3.22 17.39
N ARG A 218 9.46 3.45 16.61
CA ARG A 218 9.51 4.30 15.42
C ARG A 218 9.54 5.77 15.81
N ALA A 219 10.56 6.49 15.34
CA ALA A 219 10.73 7.93 15.53
C ALA A 219 10.97 8.59 14.16
N LEU A 220 9.91 8.73 13.38
CA LEU A 220 9.99 9.35 12.05
C LEU A 220 9.78 10.86 12.12
N PRO A 221 10.46 11.64 11.27
CA PRO A 221 10.16 13.05 11.11
C PRO A 221 8.75 13.22 10.56
N LYS A 222 8.00 14.18 11.10
CA LYS A 222 6.68 14.53 10.56
C LYS A 222 6.83 15.45 9.36
N GLU A 223 6.04 15.21 8.32
CA GLU A 223 5.99 16.17 7.22
C GLU A 223 5.34 17.48 7.69
N PRO A 224 6.03 18.62 7.52
CA PRO A 224 5.45 19.91 7.85
C PRO A 224 4.32 20.26 6.88
N ALA A 225 3.30 20.98 7.36
CA ALA A 225 2.23 21.48 6.49
C ALA A 225 2.82 22.33 5.37
N GLN A 226 2.42 22.03 4.14
CA GLN A 226 2.83 22.80 2.97
C GLN A 226 2.16 24.18 3.01
N LYS A 227 2.93 25.25 2.78
CA LYS A 227 2.48 26.65 2.91
C LYS A 227 2.52 27.44 1.60
N ALA A 228 2.95 26.81 0.53
CA ALA A 228 3.00 27.41 -0.79
C ALA A 228 2.93 26.30 -1.86
N PRO A 229 2.35 26.57 -3.04
CA PRO A 229 2.35 25.61 -4.13
C PRO A 229 3.77 25.24 -4.54
N ARG A 230 3.97 23.99 -4.91
CA ARG A 230 5.25 23.49 -5.43
C ARG A 230 5.04 23.06 -6.88
N GLN A 231 6.04 23.31 -7.71
CA GLN A 231 5.96 22.97 -9.13
C GLN A 231 7.27 22.36 -9.63
N LEU A 232 7.15 21.41 -10.55
CA LEU A 232 8.26 20.79 -11.25
C LEU A 232 7.87 20.65 -12.73
N GLU A 233 8.79 20.98 -13.64
CA GLU A 233 8.67 20.69 -15.05
C GLU A 233 9.72 19.66 -15.44
N VAL A 234 9.29 18.62 -16.17
CA VAL A 234 10.14 17.54 -16.66
C VAL A 234 9.89 17.39 -18.15
N THR A 235 10.94 17.35 -18.96
CA THR A 235 10.85 17.01 -20.38
C THR A 235 11.53 15.66 -20.62
N SER A 236 10.85 14.75 -21.31
CA SER A 236 11.34 13.41 -21.55
C SER A 236 10.76 12.82 -22.85
N ASN A 237 11.38 11.74 -23.32
CA ASN A 237 10.89 10.98 -24.48
C ASN A 237 9.64 10.17 -24.12
N VAL A 238 8.50 10.84 -24.10
CA VAL A 238 7.20 10.23 -23.81
C VAL A 238 6.19 10.58 -24.93
N PRO A 239 5.15 9.75 -25.14
CA PRO A 239 4.24 9.95 -26.27
C PRO A 239 3.36 11.21 -26.16
N LEU A 240 2.99 11.62 -24.95
CA LEU A 240 2.04 12.70 -24.68
C LEU A 240 2.49 13.53 -23.49
N ASP A 241 2.10 14.79 -23.46
CA ASP A 241 2.20 15.59 -22.23
C ASP A 241 1.29 15.00 -21.16
N ALA A 242 1.73 15.07 -19.90
CA ALA A 242 0.95 14.57 -18.76
C ALA A 242 1.00 15.56 -17.59
N LEU A 243 -0.14 15.71 -16.93
CA LEU A 243 -0.32 16.55 -15.75
C LEU A 243 -0.44 15.67 -14.52
N TYR A 244 0.36 15.97 -13.50
CA TYR A 244 0.30 15.34 -12.18
C TYR A 244 0.14 16.39 -11.11
N LYS A 245 -0.83 16.20 -10.24
CA LYS A 245 -1.08 17.09 -9.09
C LYS A 245 -1.28 16.23 -7.84
N CYS A 246 -0.68 16.62 -6.73
CA CYS A 246 -0.96 15.98 -5.44
C CYS A 246 -1.13 17.01 -4.32
N TRP A 247 -1.91 16.56 -3.33
CA TRP A 247 -2.24 17.30 -2.11
C TRP A 247 -2.11 16.37 -0.93
N HIS A 248 -1.55 16.84 0.18
CA HIS A 248 -1.54 16.07 1.42
C HIS A 248 -2.95 15.88 1.94
N ILE A 249 -3.24 14.66 2.39
CA ILE A 249 -4.49 14.28 3.05
C ILE A 249 -4.24 13.73 4.45
N TYR A 250 -5.30 13.47 5.18
CA TYR A 250 -5.23 12.94 6.53
C TYR A 250 -4.69 11.51 6.57
N PRO A 251 -4.05 11.13 7.70
CA PRO A 251 -3.71 9.73 7.98
C PRO A 251 -4.94 8.82 7.93
N ARG A 252 -4.71 7.54 7.62
CA ARG A 252 -5.76 6.52 7.47
C ARG A 252 -6.71 6.42 8.67
N MET A 253 -6.23 6.63 9.89
CA MET A 253 -7.04 6.54 11.12
C MET A 253 -7.75 7.83 11.49
N ASP A 254 -7.58 8.92 10.74
CA ASP A 254 -8.37 10.15 10.94
C ASP A 254 -9.77 9.98 10.37
N LYS A 255 -10.79 10.35 11.15
CA LYS A 255 -12.20 10.22 10.72
C LYS A 255 -12.53 10.96 9.42
N ARG A 256 -11.76 12.00 9.08
CA ARG A 256 -11.92 12.78 7.85
C ARG A 256 -11.43 12.03 6.61
N TYR A 257 -10.64 10.98 6.79
CA TYR A 257 -10.14 10.13 5.71
C TYR A 257 -11.27 9.58 4.83
N TYR A 258 -12.35 9.12 5.42
CA TYR A 258 -13.50 8.56 4.67
C TYR A 258 -14.12 9.54 3.68
N ALA A 259 -14.21 10.83 4.06
CA ALA A 259 -14.65 11.86 3.13
C ALA A 259 -13.63 12.11 2.02
N CYS A 260 -12.32 12.04 2.33
CA CYS A 260 -11.26 12.17 1.32
C CYS A 260 -11.33 11.03 0.29
N ASP A 261 -11.55 9.81 0.75
CA ASP A 261 -11.69 8.64 -0.12
C ASP A 261 -12.90 8.79 -1.05
N LEU A 262 -14.08 9.09 -0.52
CA LEU A 262 -15.26 9.33 -1.33
C LEU A 262 -15.09 10.49 -2.33
N ILE A 263 -14.28 11.50 -2.02
CA ILE A 263 -13.95 12.59 -2.96
C ILE A 263 -13.22 12.05 -4.18
N SER A 264 -12.29 11.11 -4.02
CA SER A 264 -11.57 10.50 -5.14
C SER A 264 -12.54 9.80 -6.10
N ASP A 265 -13.53 9.09 -5.57
CA ASP A 265 -14.57 8.41 -6.33
C ASP A 265 -15.55 9.36 -7.03
N ILE A 266 -15.91 10.46 -6.40
CA ILE A 266 -16.75 11.50 -7.02
C ILE A 266 -16.02 12.09 -8.24
N LEU A 267 -14.73 12.33 -8.11
CA LEU A 267 -13.92 12.94 -9.17
C LEU A 267 -13.59 11.95 -10.29
N SER A 268 -13.30 10.68 -9.97
CA SER A 268 -12.78 9.73 -10.96
C SER A 268 -13.32 8.29 -10.84
N GLY A 269 -14.32 8.01 -10.02
CA GLY A 269 -14.88 6.68 -9.79
C GLY A 269 -15.75 6.14 -10.93
N GLY A 270 -15.20 6.05 -12.15
CA GLY A 270 -15.87 5.45 -13.32
C GLY A 270 -16.46 6.47 -14.30
N GLY A 271 -17.19 5.96 -15.31
CA GLY A 271 -17.65 6.75 -16.47
C GLY A 271 -18.64 7.89 -16.18
N SER A 272 -19.24 7.94 -14.99
CA SER A 272 -20.13 9.04 -14.57
C SER A 272 -19.46 10.02 -13.58
N SER A 273 -18.16 9.92 -13.39
CA SER A 273 -17.38 10.80 -12.52
C SER A 273 -17.14 12.18 -13.15
N ARG A 274 -16.92 13.19 -12.31
CA ARG A 274 -16.86 14.59 -12.75
C ARG A 274 -15.72 14.85 -13.72
N LEU A 275 -14.50 14.41 -13.41
CA LEU A 275 -13.35 14.64 -14.27
C LEU A 275 -13.51 13.93 -15.61
N TYR A 276 -14.00 12.70 -15.61
CA TYR A 276 -14.20 11.95 -16.84
C TYR A 276 -15.24 12.62 -17.74
N GLN A 277 -16.41 12.98 -17.22
CA GLN A 277 -17.46 13.60 -18.02
C GLN A 277 -17.00 14.96 -18.58
N SER A 278 -16.49 15.83 -17.71
CA SER A 278 -16.10 17.19 -18.15
C SER A 278 -14.86 17.21 -19.03
N LEU A 279 -13.79 16.49 -18.62
CA LEU A 279 -12.46 16.71 -19.22
C LEU A 279 -12.11 15.68 -20.30
N VAL A 280 -12.70 14.47 -20.25
CA VAL A 280 -12.49 13.44 -21.28
C VAL A 280 -13.61 13.49 -22.33
N LYS A 281 -14.88 13.48 -21.90
CA LYS A 281 -16.03 13.38 -22.80
C LYS A 281 -16.40 14.73 -23.45
N GLU A 282 -16.59 15.77 -22.65
CA GLU A 282 -17.08 17.07 -23.15
C GLU A 282 -15.95 17.91 -23.74
N LYS A 283 -14.94 18.26 -22.93
CA LYS A 283 -13.85 19.17 -23.34
C LYS A 283 -12.75 18.46 -24.16
N GLN A 284 -12.67 17.13 -24.10
CA GLN A 284 -11.69 16.31 -24.81
C GLN A 284 -10.23 16.77 -24.63
N MET A 285 -9.90 17.22 -23.41
CA MET A 285 -8.57 17.70 -23.09
C MET A 285 -7.61 16.59 -22.65
N PHE A 286 -8.17 15.51 -22.08
CA PHE A 286 -7.41 14.36 -21.61
C PHE A 286 -7.85 13.09 -22.34
N SER A 287 -6.89 12.22 -22.65
CA SER A 287 -7.16 10.87 -23.13
C SER A 287 -7.63 9.97 -21.99
N ASN A 288 -7.06 10.19 -20.80
CA ASN A 288 -7.51 9.65 -19.51
C ASN A 288 -7.15 10.65 -18.40
N ILE A 289 -7.95 10.68 -17.38
CA ILE A 289 -7.68 11.42 -16.15
C ILE A 289 -8.23 10.63 -14.97
N GLU A 290 -7.43 10.51 -13.92
CA GLU A 290 -7.76 9.76 -12.74
C GLU A 290 -7.50 10.60 -11.48
N CYS A 291 -8.33 10.36 -10.47
CA CYS A 291 -8.16 10.88 -9.12
C CYS A 291 -8.20 9.71 -8.15
N TYR A 292 -7.16 9.58 -7.37
CA TYR A 292 -7.05 8.52 -6.35
C TYR A 292 -6.20 9.02 -5.19
N HIS A 293 -6.15 8.26 -4.13
CA HIS A 293 -5.33 8.61 -2.98
C HIS A 293 -4.42 7.46 -2.53
N PHE A 294 -3.33 7.83 -1.92
CA PHE A 294 -2.47 6.93 -1.15
C PHE A 294 -2.83 7.08 0.33
N GLY A 295 -3.71 6.19 0.81
CA GLY A 295 -4.05 6.10 2.22
C GLY A 295 -2.94 5.40 2.98
N SER A 296 -2.34 6.10 3.94
CA SER A 296 -1.16 5.64 4.68
C SER A 296 -1.35 5.86 6.17
N THR A 297 -0.53 5.23 7.01
CA THR A 297 -0.59 5.41 8.48
C THR A 297 -0.26 6.84 8.91
N ASP A 298 0.56 7.54 8.12
CA ASP A 298 0.82 8.98 8.24
C ASP A 298 0.10 9.75 7.12
N ALA A 299 0.30 11.07 7.03
CA ALA A 299 -0.34 11.92 6.02
C ALA A 299 -0.03 11.41 4.60
N GLY A 300 -1.08 10.99 3.89
CA GLY A 300 -1.01 10.48 2.52
C GLY A 300 -1.14 11.59 1.48
N LEU A 301 -1.38 11.18 0.24
CA LEU A 301 -1.58 12.09 -0.89
C LEU A 301 -2.90 11.78 -1.62
N MET A 302 -3.69 12.81 -1.88
CA MET A 302 -4.68 12.82 -2.96
C MET A 302 -3.97 13.17 -4.25
N THR A 303 -4.25 12.45 -5.31
CA THR A 303 -3.54 12.59 -6.59
C THR A 303 -4.53 12.75 -7.74
N ILE A 304 -4.22 13.65 -8.64
CA ILE A 304 -4.83 13.71 -9.97
C ILE A 304 -3.71 13.51 -10.99
N GLU A 305 -3.88 12.54 -11.87
CA GLU A 305 -3.00 12.32 -13.01
C GLU A 305 -3.80 12.23 -14.30
N GLY A 306 -3.29 12.84 -15.37
CA GLY A 306 -3.94 12.78 -16.66
C GLY A 306 -2.96 12.96 -17.81
N LYS A 307 -3.17 12.15 -18.87
CA LYS A 307 -2.45 12.29 -20.13
C LYS A 307 -3.28 13.12 -21.09
N LEU A 308 -2.65 14.17 -21.64
CA LEU A 308 -3.34 15.11 -22.51
C LEU A 308 -3.62 14.49 -23.88
N VAL A 309 -4.64 15.01 -24.56
CA VAL A 309 -4.83 14.77 -25.99
C VAL A 309 -3.76 15.60 -26.74
N LYS A 310 -3.23 15.05 -27.85
CA LYS A 310 -2.18 15.71 -28.65
C LYS A 310 -2.63 17.11 -29.08
N GLY A 311 -1.80 18.11 -28.81
CA GLY A 311 -2.04 19.50 -29.19
C GLY A 311 -2.80 20.35 -28.16
N VAL A 312 -3.23 19.73 -27.05
CA VAL A 312 -3.82 20.49 -25.93
C VAL A 312 -2.71 21.16 -25.13
N ASN A 313 -2.89 22.44 -24.80
CA ASN A 313 -1.96 23.16 -23.94
C ASN A 313 -2.12 22.69 -22.48
N ILE A 314 -1.01 22.37 -21.81
CA ILE A 314 -1.04 21.80 -20.45
C ILE A 314 -1.54 22.79 -19.39
N GLN A 315 -1.28 24.09 -19.57
CA GLN A 315 -1.77 25.13 -18.66
C GLN A 315 -3.29 25.30 -18.78
N ASP A 316 -3.85 25.18 -20.00
CA ASP A 316 -5.31 25.22 -20.21
C ASP A 316 -5.97 23.96 -19.63
N ALA A 317 -5.33 22.80 -19.78
CA ALA A 317 -5.79 21.55 -19.19
C ALA A 317 -5.77 21.59 -17.65
N GLU A 318 -4.69 22.11 -17.04
CA GLU A 318 -4.62 22.34 -15.60
C GLU A 318 -5.72 23.28 -15.10
N LYS A 319 -5.92 24.39 -15.80
CA LYS A 319 -6.99 25.34 -15.47
C LYS A 319 -8.36 24.69 -15.49
N ALA A 320 -8.62 23.83 -16.47
CA ALA A 320 -9.87 23.07 -16.55
C ALA A 320 -10.04 22.08 -15.38
N VAL A 321 -8.96 21.42 -14.92
CA VAL A 321 -8.96 20.60 -13.70
C VAL A 321 -9.32 21.46 -12.48
N ILE A 322 -8.64 22.59 -12.30
CA ILE A 322 -8.88 23.51 -11.17
C ILE A 322 -10.34 24.02 -11.17
N GLU A 323 -10.92 24.31 -12.34
CA GLU A 323 -12.34 24.70 -12.45
C GLU A 323 -13.28 23.61 -11.91
N GLU A 324 -13.04 22.33 -12.24
CA GLU A 324 -13.86 21.22 -11.71
C GLU A 324 -13.69 21.05 -10.20
N LEU A 325 -12.48 21.21 -9.67
CA LEU A 325 -12.24 21.19 -8.23
C LEU A 325 -12.94 22.33 -7.51
N LYS A 326 -12.91 23.55 -8.08
CA LYS A 326 -13.65 24.71 -7.54
C LYS A 326 -15.15 24.49 -7.52
N LYS A 327 -15.72 23.87 -8.56
CA LYS A 327 -17.16 23.51 -8.55
C LYS A 327 -17.50 22.59 -7.36
N LEU A 328 -16.63 21.64 -7.04
CA LEU A 328 -16.82 20.77 -5.87
C LEU A 328 -16.73 21.55 -4.55
N GLN A 329 -15.74 22.44 -4.43
CA GLN A 329 -15.54 23.28 -3.24
C GLN A 329 -16.70 24.29 -2.99
N GLU A 330 -17.23 24.86 -4.06
CA GLU A 330 -18.26 25.91 -3.99
C GLU A 330 -19.67 25.32 -3.89
N ASN A 331 -19.99 24.35 -4.73
CA ASN A 331 -21.33 23.80 -4.88
C ASN A 331 -21.56 22.50 -4.07
N GLY A 332 -20.48 21.82 -3.65
CA GLY A 332 -20.58 20.51 -3.02
C GLY A 332 -21.01 19.43 -4.03
N ILE A 333 -21.78 18.46 -3.55
CA ILE A 333 -22.26 17.31 -4.31
C ILE A 333 -23.78 17.16 -4.19
N THR A 334 -24.39 16.47 -5.14
CA THR A 334 -25.79 16.10 -5.09
C THR A 334 -26.01 14.89 -4.19
N ALA A 335 -27.25 14.71 -3.72
CA ALA A 335 -27.62 13.52 -2.95
C ALA A 335 -27.37 12.22 -3.74
N SER A 336 -27.62 12.22 -5.03
CA SER A 336 -27.39 11.06 -5.91
C SER A 336 -25.90 10.72 -6.09
N GLU A 337 -25.01 11.73 -6.15
CA GLU A 337 -23.56 11.49 -6.18
C GLU A 337 -23.07 10.87 -4.88
N LEU A 338 -23.55 11.37 -3.73
CA LEU A 338 -23.19 10.82 -2.42
C LEU A 338 -23.67 9.38 -2.27
N GLU A 339 -24.93 9.10 -2.62
CA GLU A 339 -25.49 7.75 -2.60
C GLU A 339 -24.70 6.79 -3.50
N LYS A 340 -24.38 7.21 -4.72
CA LYS A 340 -23.59 6.42 -5.65
C LYS A 340 -22.24 6.00 -5.08
N VAL A 341 -21.46 6.92 -4.51
CA VAL A 341 -20.11 6.59 -4.01
C VAL A 341 -20.18 5.77 -2.71
N LYS A 342 -21.18 5.96 -1.85
CA LYS A 342 -21.42 5.09 -0.70
C LYS A 342 -21.79 3.67 -1.10
N ASN A 343 -22.68 3.51 -2.08
CA ASN A 343 -23.05 2.20 -2.61
C ASN A 343 -21.87 1.51 -3.29
N LYS A 344 -20.97 2.27 -3.94
CA LYS A 344 -19.74 1.73 -4.49
C LYS A 344 -18.82 1.21 -3.39
N ALA A 345 -18.59 1.99 -2.33
CA ALA A 345 -17.79 1.58 -1.17
C ALA A 345 -18.34 0.30 -0.54
N GLU A 346 -19.66 0.25 -0.29
CA GLU A 346 -20.34 -0.93 0.25
C GLU A 346 -20.16 -2.16 -0.66
N SER A 347 -20.35 -2.00 -1.97
CA SER A 347 -20.19 -3.09 -2.92
C SER A 347 -18.75 -3.59 -2.97
N SER A 348 -17.76 -2.69 -3.00
CA SER A 348 -16.35 -3.07 -3.02
C SER A 348 -15.98 -3.87 -1.77
N MET A 349 -16.35 -3.39 -0.58
CA MET A 349 -16.10 -4.09 0.67
C MET A 349 -16.80 -5.47 0.72
N ALA A 350 -18.05 -5.55 0.24
CA ALA A 350 -18.78 -6.82 0.20
C ALA A 350 -18.09 -7.84 -0.72
N PHE A 351 -17.55 -7.41 -1.88
CA PHE A 351 -16.81 -8.29 -2.78
C PHE A 351 -15.45 -8.69 -2.22
N GLU A 352 -14.73 -7.78 -1.56
CA GLU A 352 -13.47 -8.07 -0.89
C GLU A 352 -13.64 -9.13 0.20
N ASP A 353 -14.71 -9.02 0.99
CA ASP A 353 -15.04 -9.95 2.06
C ASP A 353 -15.45 -11.36 1.59
N MET A 354 -15.71 -11.57 0.30
CA MET A 354 -15.96 -12.92 -0.24
C MET A 354 -14.70 -13.81 -0.21
N SER A 355 -13.52 -13.22 -0.31
CA SER A 355 -12.24 -13.94 -0.28
C SER A 355 -11.75 -14.14 1.16
N VAL A 356 -11.47 -15.40 1.54
CA VAL A 356 -10.82 -15.73 2.82
C VAL A 356 -9.46 -15.04 2.94
N MET A 357 -8.71 -14.99 1.84
CA MET A 357 -7.42 -14.32 1.79
C MET A 357 -7.54 -12.82 2.06
N ASN A 358 -8.50 -12.15 1.43
CA ASN A 358 -8.73 -10.73 1.67
C ASN A 358 -9.15 -10.46 3.12
N ARG A 359 -10.03 -11.30 3.70
CA ARG A 359 -10.39 -11.18 5.12
C ARG A 359 -9.19 -11.34 6.03
N ALA A 360 -8.31 -12.33 5.77
CA ALA A 360 -7.10 -12.52 6.56
C ALA A 360 -6.17 -11.29 6.48
N SER A 361 -5.94 -10.76 5.28
CA SER A 361 -5.10 -9.57 5.07
C SER A 361 -5.73 -8.32 5.70
N SER A 362 -7.03 -8.12 5.57
CA SER A 362 -7.74 -6.98 6.15
C SER A 362 -7.72 -7.02 7.68
N ILE A 363 -7.94 -8.19 8.29
CA ILE A 363 -7.81 -8.37 9.75
C ILE A 363 -6.40 -7.99 10.22
N ALA A 364 -5.36 -8.45 9.50
CA ALA A 364 -3.97 -8.12 9.83
C ALA A 364 -3.69 -6.62 9.72
N MET A 365 -4.16 -5.96 8.65
CA MET A 365 -4.00 -4.53 8.45
C MET A 365 -4.74 -3.71 9.51
N TYR A 366 -5.97 -4.06 9.85
CA TYR A 366 -6.72 -3.35 10.88
C TYR A 366 -6.14 -3.56 12.28
N GLU A 367 -5.60 -4.77 12.56
CA GLU A 367 -4.86 -5.01 13.80
C GLU A 367 -3.59 -4.15 13.87
N LEU A 368 -2.88 -3.97 12.75
CA LEU A 368 -1.74 -3.04 12.69
C LEU A 368 -2.16 -1.60 12.97
N LEU A 369 -3.32 -1.18 12.49
CA LEU A 369 -3.89 0.15 12.75
C LEU A 369 -4.43 0.31 14.18
N GLY A 370 -4.46 -0.78 14.98
CA GLY A 370 -4.83 -0.79 16.40
C GLY A 370 -6.25 -1.26 16.71
N ASP A 371 -7.05 -1.62 15.72
CA ASP A 371 -8.39 -2.17 15.93
C ASP A 371 -8.81 -3.12 14.79
N ALA A 372 -8.58 -4.42 14.97
CA ALA A 372 -8.99 -5.44 14.00
C ALA A 372 -10.50 -5.43 13.71
N ASN A 373 -11.33 -4.94 14.64
CA ASN A 373 -12.78 -4.89 14.45
C ASN A 373 -13.22 -3.83 13.43
N LEU A 374 -12.32 -2.99 12.93
CA LEU A 374 -12.61 -2.10 11.80
C LEU A 374 -13.15 -2.88 10.58
N ILE A 375 -12.76 -4.14 10.40
CA ILE A 375 -13.33 -5.01 9.36
C ILE A 375 -14.87 -5.09 9.43
N ASN A 376 -15.46 -4.92 10.60
CA ASN A 376 -16.91 -4.94 10.82
C ASN A 376 -17.55 -3.57 10.90
N THR A 377 -16.80 -2.51 11.13
CA THR A 377 -17.35 -1.19 11.48
C THR A 377 -17.01 -0.11 10.45
N GLU A 378 -16.03 -0.34 9.58
CA GLU A 378 -15.57 0.66 8.63
C GLU A 378 -16.67 1.14 7.66
N LEU A 379 -17.49 0.22 7.15
CA LEU A 379 -18.62 0.56 6.28
C LEU A 379 -19.54 1.62 6.93
N SER A 380 -19.78 1.51 8.22
CA SER A 380 -20.61 2.50 8.93
C SER A 380 -19.97 3.90 8.94
N SER A 381 -18.64 3.98 8.91
CA SER A 381 -17.92 5.25 8.79
C SER A 381 -18.10 5.90 7.42
N TYR A 382 -18.06 5.11 6.34
CA TYR A 382 -18.41 5.58 4.99
C TYR A 382 -19.87 6.04 4.91
N GLN A 383 -20.80 5.24 5.46
CA GLN A 383 -22.24 5.57 5.46
C GLN A 383 -22.56 6.83 6.27
N ALA A 384 -21.77 7.16 7.29
CA ALA A 384 -21.93 8.35 8.10
C ALA A 384 -21.46 9.66 7.42
N VAL A 385 -20.67 9.60 6.33
CA VAL A 385 -20.19 10.79 5.63
C VAL A 385 -21.36 11.61 5.06
N THR A 386 -21.32 12.92 5.24
CA THR A 386 -22.34 13.85 4.74
C THR A 386 -21.85 14.66 3.54
N ALA A 387 -22.77 15.23 2.75
CA ALA A 387 -22.43 16.13 1.65
C ALA A 387 -21.66 17.38 2.13
N ASP A 388 -21.99 17.89 3.32
CA ASP A 388 -21.27 19.02 3.91
C ASP A 388 -19.85 18.67 4.27
N GLN A 389 -19.58 17.47 4.79
CA GLN A 389 -18.23 16.96 5.04
C GLN A 389 -17.42 16.83 3.75
N ILE A 390 -18.01 16.30 2.66
CA ILE A 390 -17.38 16.25 1.35
C ILE A 390 -16.97 17.67 0.90
N LYS A 391 -17.88 18.62 1.00
CA LYS A 391 -17.63 20.02 0.63
C LYS A 391 -16.54 20.65 1.50
N GLU A 392 -16.57 20.43 2.80
CA GLU A 392 -15.57 20.95 3.74
C GLU A 392 -14.18 20.36 3.44
N GLN A 393 -14.10 19.02 3.32
CA GLN A 393 -12.81 18.35 3.06
C GLN A 393 -12.26 18.69 1.68
N SER A 394 -13.10 18.89 0.66
CA SER A 394 -12.63 19.34 -0.65
C SER A 394 -11.91 20.70 -0.58
N LYS A 395 -12.37 21.63 0.27
CA LYS A 395 -11.72 22.93 0.49
C LYS A 395 -10.35 22.79 1.14
N PHE A 396 -10.23 21.87 2.11
CA PHE A 396 -8.97 21.60 2.79
C PHE A 396 -7.96 20.92 1.85
N ILE A 397 -8.39 19.85 1.18
CA ILE A 397 -7.52 19.05 0.30
C ILE A 397 -7.00 19.94 -0.84
N PHE A 398 -7.92 20.55 -1.60
CA PHE A 398 -7.59 21.27 -2.82
C PHE A 398 -7.23 22.75 -2.58
N ASP A 399 -6.71 23.06 -1.38
CA ASP A 399 -6.08 24.36 -1.13
C ASP A 399 -4.83 24.49 -2.03
N GLU A 400 -4.68 25.64 -2.67
CA GLU A 400 -3.57 25.92 -3.57
C GLU A 400 -2.22 25.77 -2.87
N ASN A 401 -2.11 26.19 -1.62
CA ASN A 401 -0.88 26.09 -0.83
C ASN A 401 -0.51 24.64 -0.49
N ASN A 402 -1.47 23.73 -0.50
CA ASN A 402 -1.26 22.29 -0.27
C ASN A 402 -0.88 21.54 -1.56
N CYS A 403 -0.81 22.22 -2.71
CA CYS A 403 -0.66 21.59 -4.02
C CYS A 403 0.80 21.44 -4.44
N SER A 404 1.14 20.24 -4.94
CA SER A 404 2.37 19.98 -5.69
C SER A 404 2.00 19.57 -7.12
N THR A 405 2.49 20.29 -8.11
CA THR A 405 2.18 20.08 -9.55
C THR A 405 3.43 19.67 -10.30
N MET A 406 3.32 18.65 -11.16
CA MET A 406 4.35 18.33 -12.14
C MET A 406 3.78 18.34 -13.55
N TYR A 407 4.43 19.11 -14.39
CA TYR A 407 4.22 19.08 -15.84
C TYR A 407 5.24 18.13 -16.44
N TYR A 408 4.76 17.06 -17.03
CA TYR A 408 5.61 16.08 -17.68
C TYR A 408 5.43 16.20 -19.18
N LEU A 409 6.39 16.85 -19.83
CA LEU A 409 6.30 17.28 -21.23
C LEU A 409 6.97 16.26 -22.14
N SER A 410 6.33 16.01 -23.29
CA SER A 410 6.92 15.24 -24.38
C SER A 410 7.97 16.08 -25.11
N ASP A 411 9.15 15.52 -25.36
CA ASP A 411 10.14 16.10 -26.26
C ASP A 411 9.78 15.91 -27.75
N ASN A 412 8.82 15.03 -28.06
CA ASN A 412 8.32 14.76 -29.40
C ASN A 412 7.26 15.81 -29.84
N LYS A 413 7.65 17.08 -29.91
CA LYS A 413 6.75 18.19 -30.36
C LYS A 413 6.58 18.28 -31.90
N ASN A 414 6.73 17.19 -32.64
CA ASN A 414 6.49 17.12 -34.07
C ASN A 414 5.18 16.43 -34.45
#